data_171b1f7f0b2673877cf0eccd7956e482
#
_entry.id   171b1f7f0b2673877cf0eccd7956e482
#
_cell.length_a   1.000
_cell.length_b   1.000
_cell.length_c   1.000
_cell.angle_alpha   90.00
_cell.angle_beta   90.00
_cell.angle_gamma   90.00
#
_symmetry.space_group_name_H-M   'P 1'
#
loop_
_entity.id
_entity.type
_entity.pdbx_description
1 polymer ?
#
loop_
_entity_poly.entity_id
_entity_poly.type
_entity_poly.pdbx_seq_one_letter_code
_entity_poly.pdbx_strand_id
1 'polypeptide(L)'
;FIHTKNTFDGVKYEKLINRNCKTEKVILMLHGGGFKIELNDFYRRLAEKYSKMFCGATVINVDYGRFPEHQLPSQMYDVVKDYLHLLDEGINNSDIVFIGDSAGATLAMTSSLWLRDNGYPMPNHIVCFSLWADATSSGDSRITNAYTDPFYGIAKHKKIEDNLHLLRRISKYVLNVDRTDPYISPLFGSFENFPKVTLICGTAELDESDNDRVYKKMKTVGVDAELHKFEGMCHCFQLFSFLPESKIAYQIVKRRIAEE
;
A
#
# COMPACT_ATOMS: atom_id res chain seq x y z
N PHE A 1 6.32 15.59 18.84
CA PHE A 1 5.33 15.50 17.77
C PHE A 1 4.13 16.36 18.06
N ILE A 2 3.53 16.90 16.99
CA ILE A 2 2.21 17.54 16.99
C ILE A 2 1.30 16.64 16.16
N HIS A 3 0.19 16.21 16.74
CA HIS A 3 -0.84 15.44 16.03
C HIS A 3 -2.09 16.30 15.87
N THR A 4 -2.60 16.42 14.66
CA THR A 4 -3.86 17.10 14.37
C THR A 4 -4.77 16.19 13.57
N LYS A 5 -6.07 16.31 13.83
CA LYS A 5 -7.13 15.67 13.04
C LYS A 5 -7.76 16.72 12.15
N ASN A 6 -7.86 16.44 10.89
CA ASN A 6 -8.30 17.37 9.88
C ASN A 6 -9.37 16.72 8.99
N THR A 7 -10.05 17.53 8.22
CA THR A 7 -11.01 17.07 7.20
C THR A 7 -10.87 18.00 5.99
N PHE A 8 -10.74 17.42 4.80
CA PHE A 8 -10.76 18.15 3.53
C PHE A 8 -11.74 17.46 2.57
N ASP A 9 -12.65 18.22 2.00
CA ASP A 9 -13.71 17.74 1.08
C ASP A 9 -14.39 16.42 1.53
N GLY A 10 -14.70 16.34 2.83
CA GLY A 10 -15.33 15.19 3.45
C GLY A 10 -14.40 14.04 3.82
N VAL A 11 -13.15 14.05 3.40
CA VAL A 11 -12.14 13.05 3.76
C VAL A 11 -11.43 13.46 5.05
N LYS A 12 -11.32 12.53 5.98
CA LYS A 12 -10.60 12.72 7.24
C LYS A 12 -9.14 12.30 7.07
N TYR A 13 -8.24 13.05 7.68
CA TYR A 13 -6.83 12.67 7.77
C TYR A 13 -6.22 13.14 9.09
N GLU A 14 -5.16 12.46 9.51
CA GLU A 14 -4.36 12.87 10.66
C GLU A 14 -2.99 13.34 10.20
N LYS A 15 -2.59 14.55 10.57
CA LYS A 15 -1.28 15.13 10.25
C LYS A 15 -0.38 15.05 11.48
N LEU A 16 0.77 14.42 11.31
CA LEU A 16 1.83 14.32 12.29
C LEU A 16 3.01 15.19 11.85
N ILE A 17 3.34 16.19 12.67
CA ILE A 17 4.47 17.09 12.46
C ILE A 17 5.54 16.81 13.51
N ASN A 18 6.76 16.60 13.08
CA ASN A 18 7.92 16.50 13.95
C ASN A 18 8.51 17.89 14.16
N ARG A 19 8.60 18.34 15.42
CA ARG A 19 9.20 19.65 15.77
C ARG A 19 10.69 19.77 15.39
N ASN A 20 11.36 18.65 15.22
CA ASN A 20 12.76 18.56 14.80
C ASN A 20 12.88 18.17 13.31
N CYS A 21 11.94 18.57 12.50
CA CYS A 21 11.94 18.31 11.06
C CYS A 21 13.18 18.93 10.39
N LYS A 22 13.83 18.14 9.53
CA LYS A 22 15.03 18.53 8.76
C LYS A 22 14.87 18.20 7.27
N THR A 23 13.65 18.07 6.81
CA THR A 23 13.35 17.70 5.43
C THR A 23 11.99 18.25 5.01
N GLU A 24 11.85 18.59 3.74
CA GLU A 24 10.55 18.95 3.14
C GLU A 24 9.70 17.73 2.80
N LYS A 25 10.23 16.50 2.95
CA LYS A 25 9.51 15.29 2.58
C LYS A 25 8.23 15.11 3.39
N VAL A 26 7.18 14.70 2.68
CA VAL A 26 5.87 14.36 3.21
C VAL A 26 5.57 12.89 2.89
N ILE A 27 5.20 12.13 3.89
CA ILE A 27 4.77 10.74 3.73
C ILE A 27 3.25 10.72 3.78
N LEU A 28 2.62 10.34 2.67
CA LEU A 28 1.21 9.98 2.64
C LEU A 28 1.11 8.50 3.02
N MET A 29 0.70 8.23 4.25
CA MET A 29 0.59 6.89 4.79
C MET A 29 -0.81 6.32 4.60
N LEU A 30 -0.90 5.16 3.96
CA LEU A 30 -2.14 4.48 3.62
C LEU A 30 -2.19 3.16 4.38
N HIS A 31 -3.05 3.11 5.39
CA HIS A 31 -3.10 1.95 6.28
C HIS A 31 -3.74 0.72 5.63
N GLY A 32 -3.33 -0.46 6.07
CA GLY A 32 -3.95 -1.72 5.71
C GLY A 32 -5.25 -1.99 6.47
N GLY A 33 -5.69 -3.24 6.42
CA GLY A 33 -6.88 -3.69 7.16
C GLY A 33 -8.06 -4.05 6.27
N GLY A 34 -7.80 -4.38 4.99
CA GLY A 34 -8.79 -4.92 4.05
C GLY A 34 -9.96 -3.98 3.82
N PHE A 35 -9.73 -2.68 3.79
CA PHE A 35 -10.73 -1.61 3.61
C PHE A 35 -11.83 -1.57 4.69
N LYS A 36 -11.60 -2.20 5.86
CA LYS A 36 -12.58 -2.30 6.96
C LYS A 36 -12.07 -1.74 8.27
N ILE A 37 -10.76 -1.88 8.54
CA ILE A 37 -10.16 -1.47 9.81
C ILE A 37 -9.97 0.04 9.81
N GLU A 38 -10.26 0.67 10.94
CA GLU A 38 -10.06 2.09 11.14
C GLU A 38 -8.59 2.46 11.31
N LEU A 39 -8.26 3.71 10.98
CA LEU A 39 -7.02 4.32 11.41
C LEU A 39 -6.96 4.32 12.95
N ASN A 40 -5.95 3.67 13.52
CA ASN A 40 -5.85 3.39 14.95
C ASN A 40 -4.49 3.76 15.52
N ASP A 41 -4.31 3.57 16.84
CA ASP A 41 -3.09 3.95 17.55
C ASP A 41 -1.84 3.20 17.08
N PHE A 42 -2.00 2.00 16.51
CA PHE A 42 -0.88 1.28 15.92
C PHE A 42 -0.32 2.07 14.72
N TYR A 43 -1.17 2.51 13.81
CA TYR A 43 -0.76 3.32 12.65
C TYR A 43 -0.26 4.71 13.04
N ARG A 44 -0.79 5.33 14.11
CA ARG A 44 -0.26 6.57 14.66
C ARG A 44 1.18 6.41 15.16
N ARG A 45 1.48 5.31 15.87
CA ARG A 45 2.87 4.97 16.29
C ARG A 45 3.75 4.65 15.09
N LEU A 46 3.22 4.01 14.07
CA LEU A 46 3.96 3.74 12.83
C LEU A 46 4.30 5.05 12.09
N ALA A 47 3.39 6.02 12.07
CA ALA A 47 3.65 7.35 11.53
C ALA A 47 4.80 8.06 12.25
N GLU A 48 4.87 7.98 13.59
CA GLU A 48 6.01 8.52 14.36
C GLU A 48 7.32 7.82 13.99
N LYS A 49 7.28 6.50 13.77
CA LYS A 49 8.45 5.72 13.33
C LYS A 49 8.92 6.19 11.95
N TYR A 50 8.01 6.36 10.99
CA TYR A 50 8.35 6.87 9.66
C TYR A 50 8.93 8.28 9.73
N SER A 51 8.29 9.19 10.48
CA SER A 51 8.83 10.53 10.66
C SER A 51 10.26 10.54 11.18
N LYS A 52 10.55 9.75 12.22
CA LYS A 52 11.91 9.60 12.77
C LYS A 52 12.90 9.01 11.75
N MET A 53 12.45 8.02 10.98
CA MET A 53 13.29 7.33 9.99
C MET A 53 13.68 8.24 8.82
N PHE A 54 12.79 9.18 8.44
CA PHE A 54 12.98 10.11 7.33
C PHE A 54 13.24 11.54 7.81
N CYS A 55 14.19 11.72 8.71
CA CYS A 55 14.72 13.03 9.16
C CYS A 55 13.64 13.99 9.70
N GLY A 56 12.58 13.45 10.26
CA GLY A 56 11.49 14.25 10.80
C GLY A 56 10.39 14.60 9.79
N ALA A 57 10.31 13.89 8.68
CA ALA A 57 9.28 14.09 7.66
C ALA A 57 7.87 14.21 8.27
N THR A 58 7.06 15.10 7.70
CA THR A 58 5.64 15.18 8.01
C THR A 58 4.94 13.90 7.53
N VAL A 59 4.03 13.35 8.32
CA VAL A 59 3.25 12.17 7.93
C VAL A 59 1.77 12.53 7.91
N ILE A 60 1.12 12.24 6.81
CA ILE A 60 -0.32 12.36 6.61
C ILE A 60 -0.90 10.95 6.61
N ASN A 61 -1.72 10.62 7.58
CA ASN A 61 -2.47 9.37 7.63
C ASN A 61 -3.86 9.61 7.03
N VAL A 62 -4.14 9.08 5.87
CA VAL A 62 -5.47 9.15 5.26
C VAL A 62 -6.42 8.21 6.00
N ASP A 63 -7.53 8.73 6.53
CA ASP A 63 -8.61 7.95 7.14
C ASP A 63 -9.73 7.78 6.10
N TYR A 64 -9.42 7.02 5.06
CA TYR A 64 -10.30 6.78 3.92
C TYR A 64 -11.59 6.04 4.32
N GLY A 65 -12.65 6.21 3.54
CA GLY A 65 -13.94 5.55 3.74
C GLY A 65 -13.82 4.02 3.78
N ARG A 66 -14.63 3.38 4.61
CA ARG A 66 -14.53 1.93 4.86
C ARG A 66 -15.76 1.18 4.41
N PHE A 67 -15.55 -0.07 4.01
CA PHE A 67 -16.63 -1.01 3.75
C PHE A 67 -17.36 -1.35 5.09
N PRO A 68 -18.70 -1.48 5.10
CA PRO A 68 -19.60 -1.55 3.93
C PRO A 68 -20.13 -0.21 3.42
N GLU A 69 -19.98 0.89 4.16
CA GLU A 69 -20.54 2.21 3.83
C GLU A 69 -19.93 2.77 2.54
N HIS A 70 -18.64 2.50 2.32
CA HIS A 70 -17.90 2.91 1.14
C HIS A 70 -17.44 1.69 0.33
N GLN A 71 -17.67 1.72 -0.97
CA GLN A 71 -17.32 0.65 -1.92
C GLN A 71 -16.13 1.06 -2.77
N LEU A 72 -15.29 0.10 -3.21
CA LEU A 72 -14.26 0.37 -4.20
C LEU A 72 -14.90 0.88 -5.51
N PRO A 73 -14.29 1.90 -6.16
CA PRO A 73 -13.01 2.54 -5.86
C PRO A 73 -13.09 3.82 -5.02
N SER A 74 -14.15 4.09 -4.26
CA SER A 74 -14.33 5.37 -3.54
C SER A 74 -13.16 5.70 -2.60
N GLN A 75 -12.55 4.70 -1.96
CA GLN A 75 -11.39 4.87 -1.09
C GLN A 75 -10.16 5.40 -1.86
N MET A 76 -10.01 5.01 -3.11
CA MET A 76 -8.96 5.55 -3.99
C MET A 76 -9.18 7.04 -4.24
N TYR A 77 -10.42 7.49 -4.45
CA TYR A 77 -10.74 8.91 -4.60
C TYR A 77 -10.49 9.72 -3.33
N ASP A 78 -10.68 9.13 -2.14
CA ASP A 78 -10.32 9.79 -0.89
C ASP A 78 -8.82 10.08 -0.81
N VAL A 79 -7.98 9.11 -1.21
CA VAL A 79 -6.53 9.29 -1.29
C VAL A 79 -6.14 10.36 -2.31
N VAL A 80 -6.79 10.36 -3.48
CA VAL A 80 -6.57 11.37 -4.53
C VAL A 80 -6.89 12.77 -4.00
N LYS A 81 -8.02 12.95 -3.31
CA LYS A 81 -8.41 14.25 -2.74
C LYS A 81 -7.36 14.77 -1.75
N ASP A 82 -6.95 13.93 -0.80
CA ASP A 82 -5.94 14.34 0.18
C ASP A 82 -4.60 14.66 -0.49
N TYR A 83 -4.20 13.89 -1.50
CA TYR A 83 -2.98 14.17 -2.26
C TYR A 83 -3.05 15.50 -3.01
N LEU A 84 -4.14 15.75 -3.75
CA LEU A 84 -4.32 17.00 -4.49
C LEU A 84 -4.39 18.21 -3.53
N HIS A 85 -5.00 18.05 -2.36
CA HIS A 85 -4.98 19.06 -1.32
C HIS A 85 -3.55 19.43 -0.86
N LEU A 86 -2.66 18.45 -0.73
CA LEU A 86 -1.25 18.73 -0.40
C LEU A 86 -0.55 19.53 -1.50
N LEU A 87 -0.85 19.25 -2.76
CA LEU A 87 -0.31 20.05 -3.88
C LEU A 87 -0.87 21.48 -3.85
N ASP A 88 -2.15 21.67 -3.55
CA ASP A 88 -2.79 22.99 -3.41
C ASP A 88 -2.23 23.78 -2.21
N GLU A 89 -1.79 23.10 -1.13
CA GLU A 89 -1.03 23.69 -0.03
C GLU A 89 0.40 24.10 -0.43
N GLY A 90 0.83 23.84 -1.67
CA GLY A 90 2.15 24.18 -2.19
C GLY A 90 3.25 23.15 -1.92
N ILE A 91 2.90 21.94 -1.51
CA ILE A 91 3.88 20.85 -1.35
C ILE A 91 4.22 20.31 -2.74
N ASN A 92 5.51 20.22 -3.06
CA ASN A 92 5.94 19.67 -4.34
C ASN A 92 5.69 18.15 -4.39
N ASN A 93 5.19 17.65 -5.51
CA ASN A 93 4.99 16.23 -5.72
C ASN A 93 6.30 15.41 -5.59
N SER A 94 7.45 16.02 -5.91
CA SER A 94 8.79 15.43 -5.71
C SER A 94 9.14 15.17 -4.24
N ASP A 95 8.47 15.85 -3.32
CA ASP A 95 8.67 15.66 -1.88
C ASP A 95 7.67 14.66 -1.26
N ILE A 96 6.67 14.21 -2.02
CA ILE A 96 5.63 13.31 -1.51
C ILE A 96 5.98 11.86 -1.81
N VAL A 97 5.97 11.03 -0.77
CA VAL A 97 6.14 9.57 -0.84
C VAL A 97 4.88 8.89 -0.35
N PHE A 98 4.33 7.96 -1.14
CA PHE A 98 3.26 7.09 -0.69
C PHE A 98 3.84 5.86 -0.02
N ILE A 99 3.37 5.54 1.19
CA ILE A 99 3.72 4.29 1.87
C ILE A 99 2.43 3.59 2.30
N GLY A 100 2.20 2.39 1.77
CA GLY A 100 1.02 1.61 2.10
C GLY A 100 1.32 0.14 2.40
N ASP A 101 0.45 -0.49 3.17
CA ASP A 101 0.49 -1.92 3.44
C ASP A 101 -0.85 -2.57 3.08
N SER A 102 -0.82 -3.78 2.49
CA SER A 102 -2.03 -4.54 2.14
C SER A 102 -3.03 -3.70 1.30
N ALA A 103 -4.24 -3.48 1.79
CA ALA A 103 -5.23 -2.59 1.19
C ALA A 103 -4.71 -1.16 0.95
N GLY A 104 -3.89 -0.64 1.86
CA GLY A 104 -3.25 0.67 1.70
C GLY A 104 -2.22 0.68 0.56
N ALA A 105 -1.50 -0.42 0.34
CA ALA A 105 -0.62 -0.56 -0.82
C ALA A 105 -1.41 -0.58 -2.13
N THR A 106 -2.58 -1.24 -2.15
CA THR A 106 -3.51 -1.16 -3.29
C THR A 106 -3.91 0.28 -3.57
N LEU A 107 -4.31 1.04 -2.53
CA LEU A 107 -4.69 2.44 -2.68
C LEU A 107 -3.53 3.31 -3.19
N ALA A 108 -2.30 3.09 -2.71
CA ALA A 108 -1.12 3.80 -3.20
C ALA A 108 -0.94 3.61 -4.71
N MET A 109 -1.09 2.38 -5.19
CA MET A 109 -0.96 2.05 -6.60
C MET A 109 -2.11 2.60 -7.44
N THR A 110 -3.36 2.36 -7.02
CA THR A 110 -4.55 2.73 -7.79
C THR A 110 -4.75 4.24 -7.86
N SER A 111 -4.50 4.98 -6.76
CA SER A 111 -4.53 6.45 -6.78
C SER A 111 -3.46 7.03 -7.72
N SER A 112 -2.25 6.45 -7.73
CA SER A 112 -1.19 6.88 -8.64
C SER A 112 -1.52 6.57 -10.11
N LEU A 113 -2.16 5.44 -10.41
CA LEU A 113 -2.69 5.15 -11.76
C LEU A 113 -3.71 6.22 -12.17
N TRP A 114 -4.66 6.54 -11.29
CA TRP A 114 -5.67 7.56 -11.57
C TRP A 114 -5.06 8.95 -11.79
N LEU A 115 -4.10 9.36 -10.96
CA LEU A 115 -3.39 10.64 -11.09
C LEU A 115 -2.71 10.75 -12.46
N ARG A 116 -1.97 9.71 -12.86
CA ARG A 116 -1.32 9.66 -14.17
C ARG A 116 -2.34 9.77 -15.32
N ASP A 117 -3.39 8.97 -15.27
CA ASP A 117 -4.38 8.86 -16.36
C ASP A 117 -5.19 10.15 -16.52
N ASN A 118 -5.26 10.95 -15.45
CA ASN A 118 -5.91 12.27 -15.47
C ASN A 118 -4.91 13.45 -15.58
N GLY A 119 -3.63 13.18 -15.85
CA GLY A 119 -2.61 14.22 -16.12
C GLY A 119 -2.15 15.02 -14.90
N TYR A 120 -2.37 14.52 -13.71
CA TYR A 120 -1.87 15.14 -12.46
C TYR A 120 -0.43 14.72 -12.17
N PRO A 121 0.36 15.60 -11.50
CA PRO A 121 1.65 15.21 -10.97
C PRO A 121 1.50 13.97 -10.04
N MET A 122 2.39 13.00 -10.17
CA MET A 122 2.41 11.82 -9.32
C MET A 122 3.38 11.99 -8.14
N PRO A 123 3.22 11.22 -7.04
CA PRO A 123 4.22 11.21 -5.98
C PRO A 123 5.59 10.79 -6.52
N ASN A 124 6.65 11.20 -5.83
CA ASN A 124 8.02 10.85 -6.21
C ASN A 124 8.28 9.33 -6.11
N HIS A 125 7.76 8.71 -5.06
CA HIS A 125 8.02 7.30 -4.78
C HIS A 125 6.79 6.62 -4.18
N ILE A 126 6.57 5.36 -4.53
CA ILE A 126 5.52 4.51 -3.97
C ILE A 126 6.19 3.32 -3.29
N VAL A 127 5.91 3.11 -2.02
CA VAL A 127 6.35 1.96 -1.23
C VAL A 127 5.14 1.10 -0.88
N CYS A 128 5.17 -0.14 -1.32
CA CYS A 128 4.12 -1.11 -1.08
C CYS A 128 4.63 -2.28 -0.24
N PHE A 129 4.01 -2.51 0.89
CA PHE A 129 4.21 -3.72 1.68
C PHE A 129 3.05 -4.68 1.45
N SER A 130 3.35 -5.91 1.01
CA SER A 130 2.36 -6.97 0.80
C SER A 130 1.18 -6.50 -0.05
N LEU A 131 1.49 -6.00 -1.25
CA LEU A 131 0.51 -5.44 -2.17
C LEU A 131 -0.54 -6.49 -2.57
N TRP A 132 -1.82 -6.20 -2.34
CA TRP A 132 -2.93 -6.91 -2.95
C TRP A 132 -3.28 -6.22 -4.28
N ALA A 133 -2.90 -6.82 -5.41
CA ALA A 133 -3.01 -6.19 -6.71
C ALA A 133 -4.05 -6.79 -7.65
N ASP A 134 -4.64 -7.91 -7.26
CA ASP A 134 -5.53 -8.69 -8.13
C ASP A 134 -6.82 -9.13 -7.40
N ALA A 135 -7.90 -8.39 -7.60
CA ALA A 135 -9.22 -8.71 -7.07
C ALA A 135 -9.85 -9.96 -7.73
N THR A 136 -9.29 -10.44 -8.85
CA THR A 136 -9.71 -11.72 -9.45
C THR A 136 -9.11 -12.91 -8.72
N SER A 137 -8.08 -12.67 -7.90
CA SER A 137 -7.35 -13.69 -7.15
C SER A 137 -6.81 -14.82 -8.04
N SER A 138 -6.29 -14.45 -9.21
CA SER A 138 -5.80 -15.39 -10.22
C SER A 138 -4.36 -15.86 -10.00
N GLY A 139 -3.64 -15.26 -9.04
CA GLY A 139 -2.25 -15.56 -8.75
C GLY A 139 -2.03 -16.99 -8.21
N ASP A 140 -0.90 -17.60 -8.60
CA ASP A 140 -0.57 -19.00 -8.22
C ASP A 140 -0.29 -19.15 -6.72
N SER A 141 0.23 -18.10 -6.06
CA SER A 141 0.50 -18.12 -4.62
C SER A 141 -0.77 -18.32 -3.77
N ARG A 142 -1.95 -18.04 -4.32
CA ARG A 142 -3.24 -18.40 -3.70
C ARG A 142 -3.37 -19.89 -3.42
N ILE A 143 -2.68 -20.72 -4.18
CA ILE A 143 -2.68 -22.17 -4.08
C ILE A 143 -1.37 -22.67 -3.48
N THR A 144 -0.22 -22.24 -3.99
CA THR A 144 1.09 -22.73 -3.53
C THR A 144 1.36 -22.37 -2.07
N ASN A 145 0.86 -21.23 -1.61
CA ASN A 145 1.02 -20.74 -0.23
C ASN A 145 -0.19 -21.01 0.67
N ALA A 146 -1.13 -21.84 0.19
CA ALA A 146 -2.37 -22.13 0.92
C ALA A 146 -2.15 -22.60 2.36
N TYR A 147 -1.05 -23.30 2.65
CA TYR A 147 -0.73 -23.84 3.97
C TYR A 147 0.37 -23.08 4.72
N THR A 148 0.96 -22.07 4.10
CA THR A 148 2.08 -21.30 4.67
C THR A 148 1.67 -19.91 5.13
N ASP A 149 0.62 -19.34 4.54
CA ASP A 149 0.10 -18.03 4.97
C ASP A 149 -0.68 -18.18 6.29
N PRO A 150 -0.19 -17.61 7.42
CA PRO A 150 -0.85 -17.75 8.71
C PRO A 150 -2.11 -16.91 8.86
N PHE A 151 -2.32 -15.89 8.00
CA PHE A 151 -3.46 -14.96 8.08
C PHE A 151 -4.60 -15.38 7.16
N TYR A 152 -4.24 -15.84 5.97
CA TYR A 152 -5.18 -16.01 4.87
C TYR A 152 -5.19 -17.42 4.30
N GLY A 153 -4.25 -18.26 4.70
CA GLY A 153 -4.19 -19.65 4.31
C GLY A 153 -5.23 -20.53 5.03
N ILE A 154 -5.10 -21.80 4.83
CA ILE A 154 -5.95 -22.82 5.43
C ILE A 154 -5.14 -23.76 6.29
N ALA A 155 -5.78 -24.38 7.27
CA ALA A 155 -5.12 -25.38 8.13
C ALA A 155 -4.68 -26.61 7.32
N LYS A 156 -3.52 -27.19 7.68
CA LYS A 156 -2.88 -28.32 6.96
C LYS A 156 -3.76 -29.55 6.78
N HIS A 157 -4.77 -29.74 7.63
CA HIS A 157 -5.71 -30.86 7.51
C HIS A 157 -6.87 -30.62 6.54
N LYS A 158 -7.01 -29.39 6.00
CA LYS A 158 -8.05 -29.04 5.03
C LYS A 158 -7.54 -29.26 3.61
N LYS A 159 -8.44 -29.68 2.72
CA LYS A 159 -8.13 -29.82 1.29
C LYS A 159 -8.27 -28.50 0.57
N ILE A 160 -7.36 -28.21 -0.33
CA ILE A 160 -7.36 -26.98 -1.13
C ILE A 160 -8.64 -26.85 -1.95
N GLU A 161 -9.06 -27.95 -2.60
CA GLU A 161 -10.23 -28.00 -3.49
C GLU A 161 -11.51 -27.56 -2.77
N ASP A 162 -11.69 -27.97 -1.52
CA ASP A 162 -12.86 -27.65 -0.70
C ASP A 162 -12.83 -26.20 -0.18
N ASN A 163 -11.66 -25.53 -0.23
CA ASN A 163 -11.42 -24.23 0.38
C ASN A 163 -11.01 -23.14 -0.64
N LEU A 164 -11.17 -23.38 -1.94
CA LEU A 164 -10.83 -22.42 -2.99
C LEU A 164 -11.51 -21.05 -2.80
N HIS A 165 -12.73 -21.03 -2.29
CA HIS A 165 -13.47 -19.80 -2.01
C HIS A 165 -12.81 -18.94 -0.92
N LEU A 166 -12.10 -19.54 0.03
CA LEU A 166 -11.31 -18.85 1.06
C LEU A 166 -9.99 -18.35 0.48
N LEU A 167 -9.28 -19.20 -0.27
CA LEU A 167 -7.98 -18.89 -0.85
C LEU A 167 -8.06 -17.83 -1.94
N ARG A 168 -9.07 -17.89 -2.79
CA ARG A 168 -9.30 -16.91 -3.86
C ARG A 168 -10.04 -15.66 -3.40
N ARG A 169 -10.38 -15.56 -2.14
CA ARG A 169 -10.93 -14.37 -1.47
C ARG A 169 -11.78 -13.46 -2.36
N ILE A 170 -12.88 -13.95 -2.85
CA ILE A 170 -13.88 -13.08 -3.45
C ILE A 170 -14.49 -12.27 -2.31
N SER A 171 -13.88 -11.16 -1.99
CA SER A 171 -14.36 -10.29 -0.92
C SER A 171 -15.68 -9.62 -1.30
N LYS A 172 -16.56 -9.43 -0.31
CA LYS A 172 -17.87 -8.77 -0.52
C LYS A 172 -17.75 -7.38 -1.15
N TYR A 173 -16.64 -6.66 -0.93
CA TYR A 173 -16.44 -5.32 -1.51
C TYR A 173 -16.01 -5.31 -2.99
N VAL A 174 -15.79 -6.48 -3.60
CA VAL A 174 -15.50 -6.63 -5.02
C VAL A 174 -16.55 -7.49 -5.77
N LEU A 175 -17.70 -7.79 -5.13
CA LEU A 175 -18.72 -8.61 -5.78
C LEU A 175 -19.43 -7.90 -6.93
N ASN A 176 -19.64 -6.58 -6.79
CA ASN A 176 -20.46 -5.79 -7.73
C ASN A 176 -19.62 -4.79 -8.55
N VAL A 177 -18.33 -5.05 -8.69
CA VAL A 177 -17.41 -4.19 -9.45
C VAL A 177 -16.67 -5.03 -10.49
N ASP A 178 -16.18 -4.39 -11.54
CA ASP A 178 -15.25 -5.02 -12.47
C ASP A 178 -13.91 -5.24 -11.75
N ARG A 179 -13.59 -6.51 -11.50
CA ARG A 179 -12.36 -6.88 -10.79
C ARG A 179 -11.11 -6.70 -11.64
N THR A 180 -11.26 -6.44 -12.93
CA THR A 180 -10.15 -6.13 -13.84
C THR A 180 -9.96 -4.62 -14.03
N ASP A 181 -10.82 -3.80 -13.42
CA ASP A 181 -10.65 -2.35 -13.40
C ASP A 181 -9.30 -1.99 -12.75
N PRO A 182 -8.39 -1.28 -13.45
CA PRO A 182 -7.09 -0.85 -12.90
C PRO A 182 -7.17 -0.05 -11.60
N TYR A 183 -8.28 0.64 -11.35
CA TYR A 183 -8.49 1.42 -10.12
C TYR A 183 -8.97 0.58 -8.94
N ILE A 184 -9.17 -0.73 -9.16
CA ILE A 184 -9.48 -1.73 -8.14
C ILE A 184 -8.34 -2.75 -8.04
N SER A 185 -7.86 -3.20 -9.19
CA SER A 185 -6.79 -4.20 -9.34
C SER A 185 -5.64 -3.62 -10.15
N PRO A 186 -4.66 -2.98 -9.51
CA PRO A 186 -3.58 -2.28 -10.20
C PRO A 186 -2.76 -3.19 -11.12
N LEU A 187 -2.81 -4.51 -10.95
CA LEU A 187 -2.20 -5.47 -11.86
C LEU A 187 -2.65 -5.30 -13.32
N PHE A 188 -3.89 -4.89 -13.55
CA PHE A 188 -4.44 -4.72 -14.90
C PHE A 188 -4.16 -3.35 -15.52
N GLY A 189 -3.63 -2.39 -14.73
CA GLY A 189 -3.23 -1.07 -15.20
C GLY A 189 -1.98 -1.08 -16.08
N SER A 190 -1.74 -0.06 -16.90
CA SER A 190 -0.45 0.23 -17.50
C SER A 190 0.45 0.92 -16.47
N PHE A 191 1.77 0.70 -16.56
CA PHE A 191 2.76 1.37 -15.70
C PHE A 191 3.71 2.27 -16.51
N GLU A 192 3.38 2.61 -17.74
CA GLU A 192 4.12 3.61 -18.52
C GLU A 192 4.13 4.95 -17.80
N ASN A 193 5.28 5.61 -17.75
CA ASN A 193 5.48 6.90 -17.06
C ASN A 193 5.12 6.86 -15.56
N PHE A 194 5.28 5.69 -14.90
CA PHE A 194 4.98 5.51 -13.49
C PHE A 194 6.16 5.94 -12.62
N PRO A 195 5.95 6.44 -11.39
CA PRO A 195 7.03 6.87 -10.51
C PRO A 195 7.87 5.67 -10.02
N LYS A 196 8.93 5.96 -9.27
CA LYS A 196 9.73 4.96 -8.57
C LYS A 196 8.85 4.10 -7.65
N VAL A 197 9.05 2.78 -7.66
CA VAL A 197 8.28 1.84 -6.83
C VAL A 197 9.20 0.90 -6.06
N THR A 198 8.91 0.69 -4.78
CA THR A 198 9.51 -0.38 -3.97
C THR A 198 8.42 -1.32 -3.46
N LEU A 199 8.49 -2.57 -3.88
CA LEU A 199 7.60 -3.64 -3.46
C LEU A 199 8.33 -4.52 -2.43
N ILE A 200 7.69 -4.81 -1.30
CA ILE A 200 8.23 -5.69 -0.25
C ILE A 200 7.14 -6.67 0.16
N CYS A 201 7.42 -7.96 0.07
CA CYS A 201 6.48 -9.01 0.45
C CYS A 201 7.17 -10.24 1.08
N GLY A 202 6.40 -11.06 1.75
CA GLY A 202 6.86 -12.36 2.24
C GLY A 202 6.63 -13.46 1.22
N THR A 203 7.50 -14.49 1.20
CA THR A 203 7.30 -15.63 0.28
C THR A 203 6.23 -16.60 0.77
N ALA A 204 5.75 -16.47 2.02
CA ALA A 204 4.72 -17.34 2.58
C ALA A 204 3.29 -16.80 2.42
N GLU A 205 3.11 -15.56 1.92
CA GLU A 205 1.78 -14.94 1.80
C GLU A 205 1.04 -15.28 0.51
N LEU A 206 -0.30 -15.28 0.56
CA LEU A 206 -1.14 -15.55 -0.62
C LEU A 206 -1.02 -14.47 -1.70
N ASP A 207 -0.59 -13.26 -1.36
CA ASP A 207 -0.45 -12.12 -2.28
C ASP A 207 0.96 -12.04 -2.92
N GLU A 208 1.85 -13.02 -2.68
CA GLU A 208 3.22 -13.04 -3.20
C GLU A 208 3.27 -12.90 -4.72
N SER A 209 2.45 -13.68 -5.44
CA SER A 209 2.40 -13.63 -6.91
C SER A 209 1.83 -12.31 -7.46
N ASP A 210 0.99 -11.61 -6.70
CA ASP A 210 0.50 -10.28 -7.10
C ASP A 210 1.67 -9.29 -7.21
N ASN A 211 2.55 -9.29 -6.20
CA ASN A 211 3.75 -8.45 -6.15
C ASN A 211 4.72 -8.79 -7.30
N ASP A 212 4.97 -10.08 -7.55
CA ASP A 212 5.86 -10.55 -8.61
C ASP A 212 5.34 -10.17 -10.01
N ARG A 213 4.02 -10.32 -10.26
CA ARG A 213 3.39 -9.98 -11.54
C ARG A 213 3.40 -8.47 -11.80
N VAL A 214 3.09 -7.65 -10.81
CA VAL A 214 3.15 -6.19 -10.91
C VAL A 214 4.59 -5.74 -11.18
N TYR A 215 5.56 -6.25 -10.42
CA TYR A 215 6.98 -5.96 -10.64
C TYR A 215 7.43 -6.28 -12.07
N LYS A 216 7.15 -7.49 -12.55
CA LYS A 216 7.50 -7.90 -13.92
C LYS A 216 6.91 -6.95 -14.96
N LYS A 217 5.63 -6.59 -14.79
CA LYS A 217 4.94 -5.67 -15.70
C LYS A 217 5.57 -4.26 -15.68
N MET A 218 5.95 -3.74 -14.51
CA MET A 218 6.67 -2.46 -14.39
C MET A 218 8.01 -2.50 -15.13
N LYS A 219 8.77 -3.59 -14.98
CA LYS A 219 10.09 -3.74 -15.63
C LYS A 219 9.99 -3.76 -17.14
N THR A 220 8.91 -4.30 -17.74
CA THR A 220 8.76 -4.33 -19.20
C THR A 220 8.60 -2.93 -19.82
N VAL A 221 8.15 -1.94 -19.02
CA VAL A 221 7.96 -0.55 -19.47
C VAL A 221 8.99 0.41 -18.88
N GLY A 222 10.06 -0.12 -18.27
CA GLY A 222 11.21 0.66 -17.83
C GLY A 222 11.03 1.43 -16.51
N VAL A 223 10.03 1.11 -15.70
CA VAL A 223 9.86 1.72 -14.37
C VAL A 223 11.05 1.40 -13.47
N ASP A 224 11.53 2.40 -12.71
CA ASP A 224 12.48 2.20 -11.61
C ASP A 224 11.78 1.48 -10.45
N ALA A 225 11.67 0.15 -10.58
CA ALA A 225 11.02 -0.70 -9.60
C ALA A 225 12.00 -1.70 -8.99
N GLU A 226 11.90 -1.90 -7.67
CA GLU A 226 12.55 -2.98 -6.93
C GLU A 226 11.49 -3.87 -6.27
N LEU A 227 11.72 -5.18 -6.27
CA LEU A 227 10.95 -6.17 -5.52
C LEU A 227 11.86 -6.91 -4.54
N HIS A 228 11.52 -6.85 -3.27
CA HIS A 228 12.22 -7.54 -2.20
C HIS A 228 11.31 -8.59 -1.57
N LYS A 229 11.61 -9.86 -1.80
CA LYS A 229 10.88 -11.00 -1.22
C LYS A 229 11.65 -11.55 -0.02
N PHE A 230 10.97 -11.66 1.11
CA PHE A 230 11.54 -12.17 2.36
C PHE A 230 11.10 -13.60 2.61
N GLU A 231 12.07 -14.50 2.66
CA GLU A 231 11.85 -15.94 2.75
C GLU A 231 11.09 -16.30 4.04
N GLY A 232 10.00 -17.06 3.89
CA GLY A 232 9.17 -17.53 5.00
C GLY A 232 8.36 -16.45 5.71
N MET A 233 8.47 -15.19 5.30
CA MET A 233 7.71 -14.11 5.95
C MET A 233 6.25 -14.09 5.50
N CYS A 234 5.39 -13.71 6.44
CA CYS A 234 3.94 -13.63 6.26
C CYS A 234 3.51 -12.25 5.73
N HIS A 235 2.23 -12.12 5.42
CA HIS A 235 1.59 -10.89 5.00
C HIS A 235 1.82 -9.75 6.00
N CYS A 236 2.30 -8.61 5.52
CA CYS A 236 2.63 -7.42 6.32
C CYS A 236 3.60 -7.69 7.48
N PHE A 237 4.59 -8.58 7.31
CA PHE A 237 5.57 -8.95 8.34
C PHE A 237 6.34 -7.74 8.91
N GLN A 238 6.53 -6.68 8.13
CA GLN A 238 7.21 -5.45 8.54
C GLN A 238 6.53 -4.75 9.72
N LEU A 239 5.26 -5.02 9.97
CA LEU A 239 4.52 -4.49 11.11
C LEU A 239 4.97 -5.09 12.45
N PHE A 240 5.64 -6.26 12.41
CA PHE A 240 6.19 -6.93 13.59
C PHE A 240 7.62 -6.45 13.85
N SER A 241 7.76 -5.34 14.58
CA SER A 241 9.03 -4.63 14.79
C SER A 241 10.12 -5.45 15.49
N PHE A 242 9.79 -6.57 16.13
CA PHE A 242 10.74 -7.49 16.76
C PHE A 242 11.47 -8.40 15.76
N LEU A 243 10.94 -8.55 14.53
CA LEU A 243 11.57 -9.38 13.49
C LEU A 243 12.81 -8.67 12.91
N PRO A 244 13.94 -9.38 12.74
CA PRO A 244 15.11 -8.86 12.03
C PRO A 244 14.77 -8.43 10.60
N GLU A 245 13.95 -9.21 9.89
CA GLU A 245 13.49 -8.98 8.52
C GLU A 245 12.74 -7.64 8.41
N SER A 246 11.95 -7.29 9.41
CA SER A 246 11.26 -5.99 9.45
C SER A 246 12.25 -4.82 9.48
N LYS A 247 13.36 -4.96 10.22
CA LYS A 247 14.42 -3.92 10.27
C LYS A 247 15.10 -3.79 8.91
N ILE A 248 15.39 -4.91 8.25
CA ILE A 248 16.00 -4.94 6.91
C ILE A 248 15.06 -4.29 5.90
N ALA A 249 13.76 -4.63 5.92
CA ALA A 249 12.75 -4.05 5.05
C ALA A 249 12.71 -2.52 5.18
N TYR A 250 12.73 -1.98 6.39
CA TYR A 250 12.78 -0.53 6.62
C TYR A 250 14.10 0.10 6.18
N GLN A 251 15.24 -0.59 6.29
CA GLN A 251 16.51 -0.10 5.75
C GLN A 251 16.48 0.01 4.23
N ILE A 252 15.88 -0.96 3.54
CA ILE A 252 15.66 -0.91 2.10
C ILE A 252 14.84 0.33 1.72
N VAL A 253 13.70 0.54 2.38
CA VAL A 253 12.85 1.71 2.13
C VAL A 253 13.61 3.01 2.38
N LYS A 254 14.37 3.09 3.48
CA LYS A 254 15.19 4.27 3.80
C LYS A 254 16.22 4.55 2.71
N ARG A 255 16.93 3.52 2.23
CA ARG A 255 17.90 3.64 1.14
C ARG A 255 17.21 4.17 -0.12
N ARG A 256 16.12 3.54 -0.54
CA ARG A 256 15.41 3.88 -1.79
C ARG A 256 14.83 5.29 -1.79
N ILE A 257 14.40 5.81 -0.64
CA ILE A 257 13.92 7.20 -0.52
C ILE A 257 15.09 8.19 -0.44
N ALA A 258 16.28 7.76 0.00
CA ALA A 258 17.47 8.63 0.07
C ALA A 258 18.27 8.69 -1.23
N GLU A 259 18.01 7.81 -2.20
CA GLU A 259 18.64 7.78 -3.54
C GLU A 259 18.03 8.82 -4.51
N GLU A 260 17.45 9.89 -3.99
CA GLU A 260 16.79 10.97 -4.75
C GLU A 260 17.69 12.19 -4.94
#